data_7435f67f188906d829e30746c25d0552
#
_entry.id   7435f67f188906d829e30746c25d0552
#
_cell.length_a   1.000
_cell.length_b   1.000
_cell.length_c   1.000
_cell.angle_alpha   90.00
_cell.angle_beta   90.00
_cell.angle_gamma   90.00
#
_symmetry.space_group_name_H-M   'P 1'
#
loop_
_entity.id
_entity.type
_entity.pdbx_description
1 polymer ?
#
loop_
_entity_poly.entity_id
_entity_poly.type
_entity_poly.pdbx_seq_one_letter_code
_entity_poly.pdbx_strand_id
1 'polypeptide(L)'
;DLGDLVKPKARMYSDSELAAAAQLKRLVNCECPNHIVELINMLNHFEQYTTECAVDNWTDAAVHSCMYAYTNQARFLMEKALKGVLDERGMEYHSLLRELTS
;
A
#
# COMPACT_ATOMS: atom_id res chain seq x y z
N ASP A 1 1.24 15.99 13.24
CA ASP A 1 1.68 15.58 14.57
C ASP A 1 2.71 14.47 14.46
N LEU A 2 3.80 14.62 15.23
CA LEU A 2 4.86 13.63 15.25
C LEU A 2 4.36 12.25 15.70
N GLY A 3 3.38 12.25 16.61
CA GLY A 3 2.78 11.01 17.08
C GLY A 3 2.12 10.23 15.95
N ASP A 4 1.48 10.94 15.03
CA ASP A 4 0.86 10.30 13.88
C ASP A 4 1.89 9.77 12.88
N LEU A 5 3.03 10.43 12.78
CA LEU A 5 4.10 9.98 11.91
C LEU A 5 4.70 8.65 12.33
N VAL A 6 4.90 8.47 13.64
CA VAL A 6 5.52 7.25 14.15
C VAL A 6 4.53 6.14 14.44
N LYS A 7 3.25 6.44 14.41
CA LYS A 7 2.21 5.44 14.66
C LYS A 7 1.93 4.65 13.38
N PRO A 8 2.21 3.34 13.39
CA PRO A 8 2.00 2.55 12.18
C PRO A 8 0.55 2.54 11.73
N LYS A 9 0.35 2.63 10.43
CA LYS A 9 -0.97 2.51 9.82
C LYS A 9 -1.16 1.08 9.33
N ALA A 10 -2.29 0.50 9.65
CA ALA A 10 -2.62 -0.84 9.16
C ALA A 10 -2.84 -0.82 7.65
N ARG A 11 -2.62 -1.95 7.01
CA ARG A 11 -2.84 -2.08 5.57
C ARG A 11 -4.33 -1.92 5.26
N MET A 12 -4.64 -1.13 4.24
CA MET A 12 -6.02 -0.96 3.78
C MET A 12 -6.45 -2.09 2.85
N TYR A 13 -5.49 -2.70 2.15
CA TYR A 13 -5.78 -3.73 1.16
C TYR A 13 -4.95 -4.96 1.42
N SER A 14 -5.59 -6.13 1.32
CA SER A 14 -4.88 -7.40 1.35
C SER A 14 -4.18 -7.66 0.02
N ASP A 15 -3.30 -8.65 -0.01
CA ASP A 15 -2.63 -9.03 -1.24
C ASP A 15 -3.63 -9.44 -2.32
N SER A 16 -4.68 -10.16 -1.96
CA SER A 16 -5.70 -10.57 -2.94
C SER A 16 -6.51 -9.37 -3.45
N GLU A 17 -6.79 -8.40 -2.59
CA GLU A 17 -7.48 -7.19 -3.03
C GLU A 17 -6.62 -6.36 -3.99
N LEU A 18 -5.31 -6.27 -3.71
CA LEU A 18 -4.39 -5.57 -4.61
C LEU A 18 -4.30 -6.28 -5.95
N ALA A 19 -4.24 -7.60 -5.94
CA ALA A 19 -4.23 -8.38 -7.17
C ALA A 19 -5.49 -8.15 -7.99
N ALA A 20 -6.64 -8.10 -7.32
CA ALA A 20 -7.91 -7.82 -7.98
C ALA A 20 -7.94 -6.41 -8.57
N ALA A 21 -7.46 -5.42 -7.81
CA ALA A 21 -7.42 -4.03 -8.28
C ALA A 21 -6.53 -3.91 -9.51
N ALA A 22 -5.43 -4.64 -9.57
CA ALA A 22 -4.53 -4.62 -10.72
C ALA A 22 -5.22 -5.15 -11.99
N GLN A 23 -6.23 -6.00 -11.85
CA GLN A 23 -6.95 -6.55 -12.98
C GLN A 23 -8.10 -5.65 -13.48
N LEU A 24 -8.38 -4.57 -12.77
CA LEU A 24 -9.47 -3.67 -13.15
C LEU A 24 -9.25 -3.00 -14.50
N LYS A 25 -8.02 -2.94 -14.99
CA LYS A 25 -7.73 -2.40 -16.30
C LYS A 25 -8.51 -3.09 -17.41
N ARG A 26 -8.91 -4.35 -17.18
CA ARG A 26 -9.73 -5.10 -18.13
C ARG A 26 -11.13 -4.53 -18.25
N LEU A 27 -11.61 -3.90 -17.18
CA LEU A 27 -12.98 -3.40 -17.09
C LEU A 27 -13.09 -1.91 -17.39
N VAL A 28 -12.05 -1.14 -17.04
CA VAL A 28 -12.11 0.32 -17.13
C VAL A 28 -11.17 0.90 -18.19
N ASN A 29 -10.43 0.06 -18.87
CA ASN A 29 -9.47 0.48 -19.91
C ASN A 29 -8.53 1.59 -19.42
N CYS A 30 -8.02 1.44 -18.21
CA CYS A 30 -7.10 2.38 -17.58
C CYS A 30 -6.09 1.63 -16.76
N GLU A 31 -4.84 2.01 -16.86
CA GLU A 31 -3.76 1.32 -16.13
C GLU A 31 -3.39 1.99 -14.82
N CYS A 32 -4.03 3.11 -14.46
CA CYS A 32 -3.71 3.80 -13.22
C CYS A 32 -3.81 2.90 -11.98
N PRO A 33 -4.88 2.10 -11.81
CA PRO A 33 -4.93 1.20 -10.65
C PRO A 33 -3.78 0.21 -10.64
N ASN A 34 -3.38 -0.32 -11.78
CA ASN A 34 -2.29 -1.27 -11.87
C ASN A 34 -0.97 -0.66 -11.43
N HIS A 35 -0.68 0.56 -11.90
CA HIS A 35 0.55 1.25 -11.53
C HIS A 35 0.59 1.57 -10.04
N ILE A 36 -0.53 2.01 -9.48
CA ILE A 36 -0.60 2.31 -8.04
C ILE A 36 -0.41 1.03 -7.24
N VAL A 37 -1.02 -0.08 -7.67
CA VAL A 37 -0.85 -1.38 -7.01
C VAL A 37 0.62 -1.80 -7.00
N GLU A 38 1.33 -1.59 -8.10
CA GLU A 38 2.75 -1.91 -8.16
C GLU A 38 3.55 -1.13 -7.11
N LEU A 39 3.26 0.16 -6.98
CA LEU A 39 3.91 1.00 -5.97
C LEU A 39 3.59 0.52 -4.56
N ILE A 40 2.33 0.20 -4.30
CA ILE A 40 1.92 -0.29 -2.99
C ILE A 40 2.64 -1.59 -2.65
N ASN A 41 2.73 -2.51 -3.62
CA ASN A 41 3.43 -3.78 -3.41
C ASN A 41 4.91 -3.56 -3.11
N MET A 42 5.57 -2.65 -3.82
CA MET A 42 6.95 -2.32 -3.55
C MET A 42 7.12 -1.76 -2.14
N LEU A 43 6.21 -0.89 -1.73
CA LEU A 43 6.26 -0.31 -0.39
C LEU A 43 5.98 -1.36 0.68
N ASN A 44 5.04 -2.29 0.42
CA ASN A 44 4.78 -3.41 1.34
C ASN A 44 6.04 -4.25 1.54
N HIS A 45 6.74 -4.55 0.46
CA HIS A 45 7.97 -5.35 0.53
C HIS A 45 9.07 -4.62 1.28
N PHE A 46 9.23 -3.33 1.03
CA PHE A 46 10.26 -2.55 1.73
C PHE A 46 9.93 -2.38 3.21
N GLU A 47 8.64 -2.17 3.51
CA GLU A 47 8.18 -2.08 4.90
C GLU A 47 8.55 -3.35 5.66
N GLN A 48 8.29 -4.51 5.06
CA GLN A 48 8.64 -5.79 5.67
C GLN A 48 10.15 -5.94 5.80
N TYR A 49 10.88 -5.56 4.76
CA TYR A 49 12.35 -5.64 4.77
C TYR A 49 12.94 -4.85 5.94
N THR A 50 12.41 -3.64 6.20
CA THR A 50 12.94 -2.80 7.28
C THR A 50 12.70 -3.41 8.66
N THR A 51 11.68 -4.26 8.81
CA THR A 51 11.44 -4.95 10.09
C THR A 51 12.29 -6.19 10.25
N GLU A 52 12.77 -6.77 9.16
CA GLU A 52 13.52 -8.03 9.18
C GLU A 52 15.03 -7.82 9.06
N CYS A 53 15.45 -6.63 8.67
CA CYS A 53 16.86 -6.33 8.46
C CYS A 53 17.61 -6.34 9.79
N ALA A 54 18.80 -6.95 9.78
CA ALA A 54 19.63 -7.02 10.99
C ALA A 54 20.06 -5.63 11.45
N VAL A 55 20.06 -5.43 12.76
CA VAL A 55 20.44 -4.17 13.37
C VAL A 55 21.68 -4.40 14.24
N ASP A 56 22.77 -3.70 13.92
CA ASP A 56 24.05 -3.90 14.58
C ASP A 56 24.27 -2.98 15.78
N ASN A 57 23.62 -1.82 15.78
CA ASN A 57 23.86 -0.84 16.84
C ASN A 57 22.70 0.15 16.95
N TRP A 58 22.81 1.08 17.90
CA TRP A 58 21.83 2.12 18.16
C TRP A 58 21.49 2.98 16.94
N THR A 59 22.54 3.39 16.21
CA THR A 59 22.38 4.24 15.04
C THR A 59 21.59 3.49 13.96
N ASP A 60 21.94 2.23 13.75
CA ASP A 60 21.22 1.37 12.80
C ASP A 60 19.75 1.23 13.18
N ALA A 61 19.48 1.00 14.46
CA ALA A 61 18.12 0.87 14.96
C ALA A 61 17.30 2.13 14.68
N ALA A 62 17.90 3.30 14.94
CA ALA A 62 17.23 4.57 14.71
C ALA A 62 16.94 4.79 13.22
N VAL A 63 17.89 4.48 12.35
CA VAL A 63 17.74 4.63 10.91
C VAL A 63 16.65 3.69 10.39
N HIS A 64 16.66 2.43 10.83
CA HIS A 64 15.64 1.47 10.38
C HIS A 64 14.25 1.85 10.85
N SER A 65 14.14 2.34 12.10
CA SER A 65 12.84 2.81 12.61
C SER A 65 12.32 3.99 11.81
N CYS A 66 13.21 4.90 11.43
CA CYS A 66 12.86 6.06 10.63
C CYS A 66 12.40 5.62 9.24
N MET A 67 13.14 4.72 8.59
CA MET A 67 12.75 4.21 7.28
C MET A 67 11.42 3.50 7.34
N TYR A 68 11.19 2.71 8.37
CA TYR A 68 9.91 2.03 8.55
C TYR A 68 8.76 3.03 8.65
N ALA A 69 8.94 4.06 9.48
CA ALA A 69 7.90 5.06 9.71
C ALA A 69 7.52 5.77 8.40
N TYR A 70 8.51 6.20 7.64
CA TYR A 70 8.24 6.89 6.37
C TYR A 70 7.66 5.96 5.32
N THR A 71 8.17 4.73 5.24
CA THR A 71 7.65 3.75 4.28
C THR A 71 6.20 3.41 4.59
N ASN A 72 5.89 3.25 5.88
CA ASN A 72 4.53 2.98 6.33
C ASN A 72 3.58 4.10 5.92
N GLN A 73 3.98 5.35 6.11
CA GLN A 73 3.17 6.49 5.72
C GLN A 73 3.02 6.58 4.20
N ALA A 74 4.09 6.34 3.47
CA ALA A 74 4.04 6.37 2.01
C ALA A 74 3.07 5.30 1.48
N ARG A 75 3.13 4.09 2.03
CA ARG A 75 2.23 3.01 1.66
C ARG A 75 0.77 3.40 1.93
N PHE A 76 0.52 3.97 3.10
CA PHE A 76 -0.82 4.39 3.48
C PHE A 76 -1.36 5.47 2.53
N LEU A 77 -0.52 6.45 2.18
CA LEU A 77 -0.92 7.51 1.26
C LEU A 77 -1.20 6.96 -0.14
N MET A 78 -0.42 5.99 -0.59
CA MET A 78 -0.67 5.36 -1.89
C MET A 78 -1.95 4.52 -1.87
N GLU A 79 -2.27 3.90 -0.74
CA GLU A 79 -3.53 3.18 -0.61
C GLU A 79 -4.72 4.15 -0.71
N LYS A 80 -4.59 5.33 -0.13
CA LYS A 80 -5.62 6.36 -0.27
C LYS A 80 -5.74 6.84 -1.71
N ALA A 81 -4.62 6.92 -2.42
CA ALA A 81 -4.64 7.28 -3.83
C ALA A 81 -5.39 6.23 -4.65
N LEU A 82 -5.16 4.96 -4.35
CA LEU A 82 -5.87 3.87 -5.03
C LEU A 82 -7.37 3.99 -4.78
N LYS A 83 -7.75 4.21 -3.53
CA LYS A 83 -9.16 4.38 -3.18
C LYS A 83 -9.79 5.53 -3.94
N GLY A 84 -9.08 6.65 -4.05
CA GLY A 84 -9.58 7.81 -4.78
C GLY A 84 -9.81 7.53 -6.25
N VAL A 85 -8.88 6.82 -6.88
CA VAL A 85 -9.03 6.46 -8.30
C VAL A 85 -10.24 5.55 -8.50
N LEU A 86 -10.41 4.56 -7.64
CA LEU A 86 -11.53 3.64 -7.75
C LEU A 86 -12.86 4.34 -7.49
N ASP A 87 -12.91 5.21 -6.49
CA ASP A 87 -14.12 5.95 -6.14
C ASP A 87 -14.52 6.90 -7.28
N GLU A 88 -13.57 7.58 -7.87
CA GLU A 88 -13.86 8.56 -8.93
C GLU A 88 -14.44 7.90 -10.16
N ARG A 89 -14.10 6.66 -10.42
CA ARG A 89 -14.61 5.97 -11.58
C ARG A 89 -16.05 5.48 -11.38
N GLY A 90 -16.67 5.85 -10.26
CA GLY A 90 -18.03 5.46 -9.96
C GLY A 90 -18.17 3.98 -9.77
N MET A 91 -17.09 3.31 -9.43
CA MET A 91 -17.09 1.88 -9.29
C MET A 91 -17.45 1.49 -7.87
N GLU A 92 -18.36 0.56 -7.77
CA GLU A 92 -18.60 -0.10 -6.50
C GLU A 92 -17.50 -1.13 -6.35
N TYR A 93 -16.29 -0.62 -6.07
CA TYR A 93 -15.12 -1.47 -6.17
C TYR A 93 -15.14 -2.62 -5.16
N HIS A 94 -15.85 -2.47 -4.06
CA HIS A 94 -16.02 -3.60 -3.12
C HIS A 94 -16.71 -4.78 -3.81
N SER A 95 -17.73 -4.49 -4.62
CA SER A 95 -18.42 -5.52 -5.38
C SER A 95 -17.52 -6.09 -6.48
N LEU A 96 -16.80 -5.22 -7.17
CA LEU A 96 -15.88 -5.65 -8.22
C LEU A 96 -14.74 -6.49 -7.66
N LEU A 97 -14.17 -6.06 -6.53
CA LEU A 97 -13.10 -6.81 -5.90
C LEU A 97 -13.58 -8.18 -5.44
N ARG A 98 -14.80 -8.26 -4.95
CA ARG A 98 -15.38 -9.55 -4.56
C ARG A 98 -15.56 -10.47 -5.76
N GLU A 99 -16.02 -9.94 -6.89
CA GLU A 99 -16.15 -10.74 -8.11
C GLU A 99 -14.81 -11.26 -8.59
N LEU A 100 -13.78 -10.40 -8.52
CA LEU A 100 -12.44 -10.76 -9.01
C LEU A 100 -11.71 -11.68 -8.05
N THR A 101 -12.08 -11.70 -6.77
CA THR A 101 -11.43 -12.54 -5.77
C THR A 101 -12.19 -13.82 -5.45
N SER A 102 -13.42 -13.93 -5.93
CA SER A 102 -14.24 -15.12 -5.66
C SER A 102 -13.93 -16.28 -6.60
#